data_0aaf14d9891396a39a14b34d23b2dfcc
#
_entry.id   0aaf14d9891396a39a14b34d23b2dfcc
#
_cell.length_a   1.000
_cell.length_b   1.000
_cell.length_c   1.000
_cell.angle_alpha   90.00
_cell.angle_beta   90.00
_cell.angle_gamma   90.00
#
_symmetry.space_group_name_H-M   'P 1'
#
loop_
_entity.id
_entity.type
_entity.pdbx_description
1 polymer ?
#
loop_
_entity_poly.entity_id
_entity_poly.type
_entity_poly.pdbx_seq_one_letter_code
_entity_poly.pdbx_strand_id
1 'polypeptide(L)'
;MPWIGKKGSVTFEESTNNANIVINYYRSVGFPDTTIAGIMGNMYAESGINPNREETGGTGYGLVQWTPVSVLQNACSVLGLSPYTSGDVQLQVIPQEVLNHANIAQWYTSEAFISRFYNSGATPDMVGITG
;
A
#
# COMPACT_ATOMS: atom_id res chain seq x y z
N MET A 1 -4.32 -14.47 -10.48
CA MET A 1 -4.35 -13.26 -11.33
C MET A 1 -3.10 -12.45 -11.03
N PRO A 2 -2.27 -12.19 -12.01
CA PRO A 2 -1.06 -11.42 -11.77
C PRO A 2 -1.36 -9.94 -11.53
N TRP A 3 -0.43 -9.30 -10.86
CA TRP A 3 -0.46 -7.86 -10.72
C TRP A 3 -0.45 -7.16 -12.08
N ILE A 4 -1.14 -6.04 -12.15
CA ILE A 4 -1.05 -5.13 -13.28
C ILE A 4 -0.34 -3.88 -12.77
N GLY A 5 0.89 -3.66 -13.24
CA GLY A 5 1.72 -2.55 -12.81
C GLY A 5 2.10 -1.67 -13.98
N LYS A 6 1.97 -0.34 -13.80
CA LYS A 6 2.31 0.66 -14.82
C LYS A 6 2.98 1.85 -14.16
N LYS A 7 3.83 2.54 -14.90
CA LYS A 7 4.43 3.78 -14.40
C LYS A 7 3.38 4.86 -14.10
N GLY A 8 2.38 4.93 -14.94
CA GLY A 8 1.27 5.87 -14.80
C GLY A 8 0.07 5.28 -14.10
N SER A 9 -1.11 5.73 -14.50
CA SER A 9 -2.36 5.29 -13.90
C SER A 9 -2.81 3.94 -14.46
N VAL A 10 -3.45 3.16 -13.62
CA VAL A 10 -4.18 1.96 -14.04
C VAL A 10 -5.65 2.32 -14.21
N THR A 11 -6.35 1.54 -15.01
CA THR A 11 -7.80 1.69 -15.18
C THR A 11 -8.53 1.21 -13.94
N PHE A 12 -9.80 1.52 -13.82
CA PHE A 12 -10.62 1.02 -12.71
C PHE A 12 -10.65 -0.52 -12.69
N GLU A 13 -10.77 -1.14 -13.86
CA GLU A 13 -10.76 -2.61 -13.94
C GLU A 13 -9.43 -3.21 -13.50
N GLU A 14 -8.32 -2.58 -13.88
CA GLU A 14 -7.00 -3.01 -13.47
C GLU A 14 -6.80 -2.81 -11.97
N SER A 15 -7.29 -1.71 -11.43
CA SER A 15 -7.29 -1.46 -10.00
C SER A 15 -8.08 -2.53 -9.25
N THR A 16 -9.23 -2.93 -9.77
CA THR A 16 -10.06 -3.99 -9.19
C THR A 16 -9.33 -5.34 -9.19
N ASN A 17 -8.64 -5.66 -10.29
CA ASN A 17 -7.80 -6.85 -10.34
C ASN A 17 -6.77 -6.84 -9.20
N ASN A 18 -6.08 -5.73 -9.04
CA ASN A 18 -5.05 -5.59 -8.01
C ASN A 18 -5.67 -5.59 -6.60
N ALA A 19 -6.83 -4.98 -6.43
CA ALA A 19 -7.53 -4.98 -5.14
C ALA A 19 -7.84 -6.40 -4.68
N ASN A 20 -8.23 -7.28 -5.58
CA ASN A 20 -8.50 -8.68 -5.24
C ASN A 20 -7.25 -9.40 -4.75
N ILE A 21 -6.09 -9.08 -5.32
CA ILE A 21 -4.80 -9.63 -4.86
C ILE A 21 -4.53 -9.17 -3.43
N VAL A 22 -4.71 -7.89 -3.16
CA VAL A 22 -4.49 -7.30 -1.83
C VAL A 22 -5.41 -7.95 -0.79
N ILE A 23 -6.69 -8.04 -1.08
CA ILE A 23 -7.69 -8.63 -0.18
C ILE A 23 -7.30 -10.07 0.13
N ASN A 24 -7.04 -10.87 -0.88
CA ASN A 24 -6.72 -12.29 -0.71
C ASN A 24 -5.47 -12.47 0.13
N TYR A 25 -4.44 -11.67 -0.11
CA TYR A 25 -3.21 -11.76 0.65
C TYR A 25 -3.42 -11.42 2.12
N TYR A 26 -4.02 -10.28 2.41
CA TYR A 26 -4.18 -9.85 3.81
C TYR A 26 -5.18 -10.71 4.58
N ARG A 27 -6.20 -11.26 3.91
CA ARG A 27 -7.07 -12.27 4.53
C ARG A 27 -6.29 -13.53 4.88
N SER A 28 -5.39 -13.96 3.98
CA SER A 28 -4.58 -15.16 4.21
C SER A 28 -3.66 -15.04 5.42
N VAL A 29 -3.23 -13.84 5.76
CA VAL A 29 -2.40 -13.59 6.94
C VAL A 29 -3.21 -13.18 8.17
N GLY A 30 -4.53 -13.23 8.07
CA GLY A 30 -5.41 -13.08 9.23
C GLY A 30 -5.86 -11.67 9.56
N PHE A 31 -5.70 -10.72 8.64
CA PHE A 31 -6.16 -9.35 8.90
C PHE A 31 -7.68 -9.26 8.81
N PRO A 32 -8.33 -8.53 9.74
CA PRO A 32 -9.76 -8.25 9.63
C PRO A 32 -10.09 -7.43 8.39
N ASP A 33 -11.28 -7.61 7.85
CA ASP A 33 -11.70 -6.87 6.65
C ASP A 33 -11.68 -5.35 6.84
N THR A 34 -11.98 -4.86 8.05
CA THR A 34 -11.91 -3.42 8.34
C THR A 34 -10.49 -2.87 8.21
N THR A 35 -9.51 -3.65 8.67
CA THR A 35 -8.10 -3.30 8.54
C THR A 35 -7.68 -3.30 7.07
N ILE A 36 -8.08 -4.32 6.34
CA ILE A 36 -7.80 -4.43 4.90
C ILE A 36 -8.41 -3.24 4.16
N ALA A 37 -9.62 -2.87 4.50
CA ALA A 37 -10.28 -1.70 3.92
C ALA A 37 -9.47 -0.41 4.16
N GLY A 38 -8.94 -0.25 5.36
CA GLY A 38 -8.09 0.90 5.69
C GLY A 38 -6.83 0.96 4.85
N ILE A 39 -6.14 -0.16 4.71
CA ILE A 39 -4.95 -0.26 3.88
C ILE A 39 -5.29 0.07 2.42
N MET A 40 -6.33 -0.55 1.90
CA MET A 40 -6.71 -0.39 0.50
C MET A 40 -7.18 1.02 0.18
N GLY A 41 -7.85 1.67 1.11
CA GLY A 41 -8.25 3.07 0.94
C GLY A 41 -7.05 3.98 0.73
N ASN A 42 -6.00 3.76 1.49
CA ASN A 42 -4.76 4.51 1.31
C ASN A 42 -4.05 4.16 0.00
N MET A 43 -3.99 2.87 -0.34
CA MET A 43 -3.43 2.45 -1.62
C MET A 43 -4.15 3.07 -2.80
N TYR A 44 -5.48 3.09 -2.74
CA TYR A 44 -6.29 3.62 -3.83
C TYR A 44 -6.04 5.12 -3.99
N ALA A 45 -6.04 5.85 -2.89
CA ALA A 45 -5.81 7.29 -2.90
C ALA A 45 -4.41 7.64 -3.40
N GLU A 46 -3.41 6.83 -3.03
CA GLU A 46 -2.01 7.12 -3.37
C GLU A 46 -1.63 6.69 -4.78
N SER A 47 -2.06 5.52 -5.22
CA SER A 47 -1.58 4.95 -6.48
C SER A 47 -2.66 4.35 -7.36
N GLY A 48 -3.90 4.27 -6.90
CA GLY A 48 -4.93 3.47 -7.57
C GLY A 48 -4.70 1.98 -7.43
N ILE A 49 -4.00 1.56 -6.38
CA ILE A 49 -3.58 0.16 -6.13
C ILE A 49 -2.67 -0.34 -7.27
N ASN A 50 -1.66 0.47 -7.58
CA ASN A 50 -0.70 0.18 -8.65
C ASN A 50 0.70 0.07 -8.06
N PRO A 51 1.30 -1.14 -8.03
CA PRO A 51 2.59 -1.34 -7.39
C PRO A 51 3.76 -0.68 -8.11
N ASN A 52 3.57 -0.25 -9.34
CA ASN A 52 4.65 0.34 -10.13
C ASN A 52 4.40 1.81 -10.47
N ARG A 53 3.44 2.45 -9.80
CA ARG A 53 3.14 3.87 -10.02
C ARG A 53 4.34 4.73 -9.65
N GLU A 54 4.77 5.57 -10.60
CA GLU A 54 5.79 6.59 -10.37
C GLU A 54 5.09 7.94 -10.30
N GLU A 55 5.45 8.72 -9.29
CA GLU A 55 4.86 10.04 -9.09
C GLU A 55 5.28 11.00 -10.22
N THR A 56 4.31 11.62 -10.87
CA THR A 56 4.59 12.62 -11.90
C THR A 56 5.26 13.84 -11.27
N GLY A 57 6.48 14.12 -11.71
CA GLY A 57 7.23 15.27 -11.21
C GLY A 57 7.77 15.10 -9.80
N GLY A 58 7.71 13.90 -9.22
CA GLY A 58 8.19 13.62 -7.88
C GLY A 58 8.96 12.31 -7.81
N THR A 59 9.19 11.84 -6.59
CA THR A 59 10.00 10.65 -6.32
C THR A 59 9.22 9.52 -5.66
N GLY A 60 7.90 9.65 -5.54
CA GLY A 60 7.04 8.63 -4.96
C GLY A 60 6.93 7.41 -5.84
N TYR A 61 6.85 6.24 -5.23
CA TYR A 61 6.80 4.98 -5.95
C TYR A 61 5.93 3.95 -5.23
N GLY A 62 5.17 3.19 -6.01
CA GLY A 62 4.51 1.99 -5.55
C GLY A 62 3.13 2.19 -4.92
N LEU A 63 2.65 1.15 -4.30
CA LEU A 63 1.26 1.04 -3.79
C LEU A 63 0.84 2.20 -2.89
N VAL A 64 1.72 2.64 -2.00
CA VAL A 64 1.43 3.74 -1.07
C VAL A 64 2.35 4.93 -1.29
N GLN A 65 2.99 4.99 -2.44
CA GLN A 65 3.83 6.11 -2.87
C GLN A 65 4.92 6.44 -1.85
N TRP A 66 5.77 5.45 -1.55
CA TRP A 66 6.97 5.71 -0.74
C TRP A 66 7.78 6.84 -1.37
N THR A 67 8.13 7.83 -0.59
CA THR A 67 8.75 9.06 -1.09
C THR A 67 9.97 9.43 -0.25
N PRO A 68 11.16 9.46 -0.83
CA PRO A 68 11.50 8.94 -2.16
C PRO A 68 11.44 7.41 -2.23
N VAL A 69 11.63 6.86 -3.41
CA VAL A 69 11.61 5.40 -3.60
C VAL A 69 12.62 4.67 -2.73
N SER A 70 13.70 5.34 -2.33
CA SER A 70 14.71 4.76 -1.44
C SER A 70 14.15 4.34 -0.07
N VAL A 71 13.05 4.94 0.37
CA VAL A 71 12.36 4.51 1.60
C VAL A 71 11.91 3.06 1.45
N LEU A 72 11.28 2.73 0.32
CA LEU A 72 10.87 1.36 0.03
C LEU A 72 12.08 0.44 -0.15
N GLN A 73 13.09 0.89 -0.89
CA GLN A 73 14.28 0.10 -1.13
C GLN A 73 15.00 -0.24 0.18
N ASN A 74 15.12 0.73 1.07
CA ASN A 74 15.75 0.52 2.38
C ASN A 74 14.94 -0.44 3.25
N ALA A 75 13.62 -0.31 3.27
CA ALA A 75 12.75 -1.22 4.01
C ALA A 75 12.91 -2.65 3.50
N CYS A 76 12.92 -2.83 2.19
CA CYS A 76 13.14 -4.15 1.58
C CYS A 76 14.51 -4.72 1.97
N SER A 77 15.54 -3.90 1.98
CA SER A 77 16.89 -4.32 2.37
C SER A 77 16.91 -4.82 3.83
N VAL A 78 16.30 -4.06 4.73
CA VAL A 78 16.24 -4.44 6.16
C VAL A 78 15.47 -5.74 6.34
N LEU A 79 14.38 -5.92 5.61
CA LEU A 79 13.51 -7.09 5.74
C LEU A 79 13.97 -8.31 4.92
N GLY A 80 15.00 -8.13 4.09
CA GLY A 80 15.47 -9.22 3.22
C GLY A 80 14.50 -9.55 2.10
N LEU A 81 13.75 -8.59 1.61
CA LEU A 81 12.75 -8.77 0.56
C LEU A 81 13.23 -8.17 -0.76
N SER A 82 12.94 -8.83 -1.87
CA SER A 82 13.26 -8.31 -3.20
C SER A 82 12.40 -9.01 -4.27
N PRO A 83 12.19 -8.37 -5.41
CA PRO A 83 12.54 -6.99 -5.74
C PRO A 83 11.52 -6.00 -5.16
N TYR A 84 11.95 -4.77 -4.91
CA TYR A 84 11.05 -3.75 -4.35
C TYR A 84 9.90 -3.39 -5.32
N THR A 85 10.06 -3.68 -6.59
CA THR A 85 9.06 -3.42 -7.62
C THR A 85 7.90 -4.41 -7.61
N SER A 86 8.04 -5.51 -6.88
CA SER A 86 7.00 -6.54 -6.78
C SER A 86 5.86 -6.09 -5.87
N GLY A 87 4.63 -6.20 -6.36
CA GLY A 87 3.45 -5.94 -5.52
C GLY A 87 3.42 -6.83 -4.29
N ASP A 88 3.76 -8.11 -4.44
CA ASP A 88 3.77 -9.04 -3.31
C ASP A 88 4.77 -8.62 -2.23
N VAL A 89 5.94 -8.13 -2.64
CA VAL A 89 6.94 -7.62 -1.71
C VAL A 89 6.40 -6.38 -0.99
N GLN A 90 5.80 -5.47 -1.73
CA GLN A 90 5.25 -4.24 -1.15
C GLN A 90 4.15 -4.54 -0.12
N LEU A 91 3.32 -5.55 -0.37
CA LEU A 91 2.29 -5.96 0.60
C LEU A 91 2.91 -6.45 1.91
N GLN A 92 4.09 -7.04 1.87
CA GLN A 92 4.78 -7.50 3.07
C GLN A 92 5.46 -6.35 3.83
N VAL A 93 5.90 -5.32 3.12
CA VAL A 93 6.56 -4.16 3.72
C VAL A 93 5.60 -3.31 4.54
N ILE A 94 4.39 -3.08 4.02
CA ILE A 94 3.43 -2.16 4.63
C ILE A 94 3.14 -2.47 6.09
N PRO A 95 2.74 -3.70 6.47
CA PRO A 95 2.46 -4.00 7.87
C PRO A 95 3.69 -3.89 8.77
N GLN A 96 4.86 -4.25 8.25
CA GLN A 96 6.09 -4.20 9.04
C GLN A 96 6.44 -2.77 9.42
N GLU A 97 6.33 -1.84 8.48
CA GLU A 97 6.59 -0.43 8.78
C GLU A 97 5.59 0.14 9.76
N VAL A 98 4.32 -0.20 9.60
CA VAL A 98 3.25 0.29 10.46
C VAL A 98 3.37 -0.31 11.86
N LEU A 99 3.55 -1.64 11.94
CA LEU A 99 3.58 -2.34 13.23
C LEU A 99 4.83 -2.02 14.05
N ASN A 100 5.95 -1.89 13.39
CA ASN A 100 7.23 -1.67 14.06
C ASN A 100 7.58 -0.21 14.23
N HIS A 101 6.85 0.68 13.60
CA HIS A 101 7.15 2.13 13.56
C HIS A 101 8.57 2.40 13.06
N ALA A 102 9.14 1.48 12.28
CA ALA A 102 10.55 1.53 11.91
C ALA A 102 10.89 2.76 11.09
N ASN A 103 9.98 3.21 10.26
CA ASN A 103 10.19 4.35 9.37
C ASN A 103 9.11 5.41 9.55
N ILE A 104 8.71 5.63 10.79
CA ILE A 104 7.62 6.56 11.09
C ILE A 104 7.88 7.96 10.53
N ALA A 105 9.14 8.36 10.48
CA ALA A 105 9.51 9.67 9.94
C ALA A 105 9.25 9.78 8.46
N GLN A 106 9.36 8.70 7.70
CA GLN A 106 9.05 8.66 6.29
C GLN A 106 7.54 8.55 6.05
N TRP A 107 6.83 8.10 7.05
CA TRP A 107 5.38 8.01 7.07
C TRP A 107 4.77 9.17 7.87
N TYR A 108 5.39 10.33 7.84
CA TYR A 108 4.94 11.38 8.73
C TYR A 108 3.51 11.84 8.40
N THR A 109 3.14 11.83 7.15
CA THR A 109 1.75 12.03 6.76
C THR A 109 0.91 10.82 7.16
N SER A 110 1.56 9.79 7.58
CA SER A 110 0.98 8.52 7.92
C SER A 110 0.54 8.44 9.38
N GLU A 111 0.70 9.47 10.18
CA GLU A 111 0.00 9.49 11.45
C GLU A 111 -1.49 9.34 11.19
N ALA A 112 -1.99 10.01 10.15
CA ALA A 112 -3.34 9.81 9.69
C ALA A 112 -3.56 8.41 9.12
N PHE A 113 -2.57 7.86 8.41
CA PHE A 113 -2.62 6.50 7.89
C PHE A 113 -2.71 5.48 9.03
N ILE A 114 -1.79 5.59 9.99
CA ILE A 114 -1.76 4.70 11.15
C ILE A 114 -3.06 4.82 11.93
N SER A 115 -3.54 6.02 12.13
CA SER A 115 -4.80 6.27 12.82
C SER A 115 -5.98 5.61 12.11
N ARG A 116 -6.06 5.74 10.79
CA ARG A 116 -7.08 5.03 10.00
C ARG A 116 -6.94 3.53 10.11
N PHE A 117 -5.71 3.06 10.08
CA PHE A 117 -5.39 1.64 10.08
C PHE A 117 -5.79 0.98 11.40
N TYR A 118 -5.41 1.58 12.52
CA TYR A 118 -5.60 0.98 13.83
C TYR A 118 -6.87 1.41 14.54
N ASN A 119 -7.31 2.62 14.29
CA ASN A 119 -8.51 3.12 14.97
C ASN A 119 -9.76 2.90 14.16
N SER A 120 -9.59 2.18 13.11
CA SER A 120 -10.67 2.04 12.19
C SER A 120 -11.64 0.99 12.69
N GLY A 121 -12.52 1.24 13.45
CA GLY A 121 -13.79 0.69 13.11
C GLY A 121 -14.19 1.20 11.72
N ALA A 122 -13.19 1.65 10.93
CA ALA A 122 -13.42 2.32 9.67
C ALA A 122 -14.10 1.40 8.69
N THR A 123 -15.24 1.87 8.22
CA THR A 123 -15.88 1.25 7.07
C THR A 123 -15.09 1.64 5.81
N PRO A 124 -15.24 0.91 4.72
CA PRO A 124 -14.62 1.28 3.46
C PRO A 124 -14.86 2.74 3.05
N ASP A 125 -16.05 3.27 3.31
CA ASP A 125 -16.39 4.65 2.99
C ASP A 125 -15.49 5.64 3.71
N MET A 126 -15.19 5.38 4.97
CA MET A 126 -14.37 6.26 5.79
C MET A 126 -12.92 6.30 5.31
N VAL A 127 -12.47 5.30 4.57
CA VAL A 127 -11.12 5.22 4.05
C VAL A 127 -11.06 5.40 2.54
N GLY A 128 -12.19 5.67 1.90
CA GLY A 128 -12.23 6.00 0.49
C GLY A 128 -12.08 4.85 -0.47
N ILE A 129 -12.36 3.64 -0.03
CA ILE A 129 -12.29 2.45 -0.89
C ILE A 129 -13.49 2.31 -1.77
N THR A 130 -14.64 2.54 -1.23
CA THR A 130 -15.85 2.41 -2.00
C THR A 130 -16.06 3.68 -2.78
N GLY A 131 -15.60 3.59 -3.96
CA GLY A 131 -15.96 4.67 -4.86
C GLY A 131 -17.44 4.67 -5.08
#